data_3f5e781493fb8191d3b9746c32d271b2
#
_entry.id   3f5e781493fb8191d3b9746c32d271b2
#
_cell.length_a   1.000
_cell.length_b   1.000
_cell.length_c   1.000
_cell.angle_alpha   90.00
_cell.angle_beta   90.00
_cell.angle_gamma   90.00
#
_symmetry.space_group_name_H-M   'P 1'
#
loop_
_entity.id
_entity.type
_entity.pdbx_description
1 polymer ?
#
loop_
_entity_poly.entity_id
_entity_poly.type
_entity_poly.pdbx_seq_one_letter_code
_entity_poly.pdbx_strand_id
1 'polypeptide(L)'
;MCIRDRVYGPANENIPSRDQALVDGERIEVLGLALQVIEVPGHTLGHIAFYQPEQHWLFCGDTLFAAGCGRLFEGTPQQMHQSLQRLAALPDDTLIYCAHVYTLSNLRFAKAVEPANREIAERFAQVEAWRQQGQISLPSDLKLERATNPFLRAAETSVKEMIASREGRAMASEGEVFAALRAWKDRF
;
A
#
# COMPACT_ATOMS: atom_id res chain seq x y z
N MET A 1 17.76 15.88 -27.92
CA MET A 1 18.09 16.25 -26.55
C MET A 1 18.43 14.96 -25.83
N CYS A 2 19.72 14.72 -25.53
CA CYS A 2 20.08 13.50 -24.77
C CYS A 2 19.81 13.81 -23.28
N ILE A 3 18.68 13.37 -22.77
CA ILE A 3 18.43 13.33 -21.35
C ILE A 3 19.29 12.17 -20.82
N ARG A 4 20.22 12.47 -19.97
CA ARG A 4 21.03 11.45 -19.29
C ARG A 4 20.33 11.12 -18.00
N ASP A 5 19.35 10.23 -18.09
CA ASP A 5 18.64 9.74 -16.92
C ASP A 5 19.54 8.78 -16.16
N ARG A 6 19.51 8.84 -14.84
CA ARG A 6 20.09 7.83 -13.98
C ARG A 6 19.00 6.86 -13.56
N VAL A 7 19.18 5.59 -13.83
CA VAL A 7 18.23 4.54 -13.48
C VAL A 7 18.63 3.93 -12.14
N TYR A 8 17.82 4.18 -11.12
CA TYR A 8 17.89 3.52 -9.82
C TYR A 8 16.95 2.33 -9.79
N GLY A 9 17.30 1.28 -9.08
CA GLY A 9 16.41 0.13 -8.91
C GLY A 9 16.88 -0.81 -7.81
N PRO A 10 15.99 -1.68 -7.30
CA PRO A 10 16.32 -2.62 -6.23
C PRO A 10 17.47 -3.55 -6.62
N ALA A 11 18.37 -3.81 -5.67
CA ALA A 11 19.52 -4.69 -5.90
C ALA A 11 19.11 -6.13 -6.24
N ASN A 12 17.98 -6.58 -5.65
CA ASN A 12 17.50 -7.95 -5.75
C ASN A 12 16.66 -8.25 -7.00
N GLU A 13 16.53 -7.28 -7.94
CA GLU A 13 15.84 -7.50 -9.20
C GLU A 13 16.78 -7.30 -10.40
N ASN A 14 16.52 -8.05 -11.46
CA ASN A 14 17.24 -7.91 -12.71
C ASN A 14 16.61 -6.78 -13.56
N ILE A 15 17.11 -5.56 -13.41
CA ILE A 15 16.63 -4.39 -14.12
C ILE A 15 17.62 -4.04 -15.24
N PRO A 16 17.19 -4.14 -16.51
CA PRO A 16 18.05 -3.75 -17.64
C PRO A 16 18.48 -2.28 -17.54
N SER A 17 19.76 -2.03 -17.82
CA SER A 17 20.34 -0.68 -17.82
C SER A 17 20.25 0.08 -16.49
N ARG A 18 20.14 -0.63 -15.37
CA ARG A 18 20.22 -0.02 -14.03
C ARG A 18 21.62 0.55 -13.80
N ASP A 19 21.69 1.86 -13.50
CA ASP A 19 22.94 2.54 -13.16
C ASP A 19 23.35 2.31 -11.72
N GLN A 20 22.38 2.25 -10.79
CA GLN A 20 22.64 2.07 -9.37
C GLN A 20 21.65 1.09 -8.74
N ALA A 21 22.21 0.05 -8.13
CA ALA A 21 21.47 -0.91 -7.31
C ALA A 21 21.25 -0.32 -5.91
N LEU A 22 20.03 -0.46 -5.40
CA LEU A 22 19.63 0.07 -4.08
C LEU A 22 19.25 -1.08 -3.15
N VAL A 23 19.61 -0.92 -1.87
CA VAL A 23 19.25 -1.83 -0.77
C VAL A 23 18.53 -1.10 0.35
N ASP A 24 17.91 -1.86 1.24
CA ASP A 24 17.16 -1.32 2.39
C ASP A 24 18.00 -0.37 3.24
N GLY A 25 17.40 0.76 3.63
CA GLY A 25 18.03 1.77 4.48
C GLY A 25 18.99 2.73 3.76
N GLU A 26 19.34 2.49 2.49
CA GLU A 26 20.15 3.44 1.72
C GLU A 26 19.44 4.79 1.57
N ARG A 27 20.25 5.83 1.35
CA ARG A 27 19.77 7.17 1.01
C ARG A 27 20.30 7.58 -0.34
N ILE A 28 19.41 8.12 -1.15
CA ILE A 28 19.75 8.71 -2.44
C ILE A 28 19.30 10.16 -2.47
N GLU A 29 19.96 10.97 -3.27
CA GLU A 29 19.56 12.36 -3.54
C GLU A 29 18.97 12.47 -4.94
N VAL A 30 17.73 12.93 -5.04
CA VAL A 30 17.04 13.17 -6.31
C VAL A 30 16.43 14.55 -6.27
N LEU A 31 16.79 15.42 -7.21
CA LEU A 31 16.31 16.81 -7.32
C LEU A 31 16.49 17.63 -6.01
N GLY A 32 17.57 17.37 -5.27
CA GLY A 32 17.83 18.04 -3.99
C GLY A 32 17.02 17.47 -2.80
N LEU A 33 16.29 16.38 -3.00
CA LEU A 33 15.54 15.69 -1.95
C LEU A 33 16.28 14.42 -1.53
N ALA A 34 16.51 14.26 -0.23
CA ALA A 34 17.05 13.03 0.34
C ALA A 34 15.92 12.00 0.51
N LEU A 35 16.02 10.88 -0.20
CA LEU A 35 15.06 9.79 -0.15
C LEU A 35 15.68 8.58 0.55
N GLN A 36 14.97 8.00 1.50
CA GLN A 36 15.34 6.74 2.15
C GLN A 36 14.69 5.58 1.40
N VAL A 37 15.49 4.56 1.10
CA VAL A 37 15.02 3.30 0.50
C VAL A 37 14.44 2.40 1.58
N ILE A 38 13.27 1.83 1.31
CA ILE A 38 12.60 0.84 2.17
C ILE A 38 12.29 -0.37 1.31
N GLU A 39 12.87 -1.54 1.61
CA GLU A 39 12.46 -2.79 0.96
C GLU A 39 11.05 -3.19 1.39
N VAL A 40 10.21 -3.51 0.42
CA VAL A 40 8.78 -3.84 0.62
C VAL A 40 8.38 -5.05 -0.23
N PRO A 41 8.98 -6.22 0.04
CA PRO A 41 8.69 -7.44 -0.72
C PRO A 41 7.22 -7.84 -0.59
N GLY A 42 6.66 -8.39 -1.68
CA GLY A 42 5.27 -8.85 -1.72
C GLY A 42 4.70 -8.82 -3.13
N HIS A 43 4.60 -7.67 -3.75
CA HIS A 43 4.19 -7.54 -5.15
C HIS A 43 5.21 -8.22 -6.07
N THR A 44 6.48 -7.80 -5.98
CA THR A 44 7.65 -8.56 -6.40
C THR A 44 8.53 -8.84 -5.19
N LEU A 45 9.53 -9.72 -5.31
CA LEU A 45 10.42 -10.04 -4.19
C LEU A 45 11.41 -8.93 -3.87
N GLY A 46 11.80 -8.15 -4.87
CA GLY A 46 12.76 -7.06 -4.71
C GLY A 46 12.13 -5.66 -4.62
N HIS A 47 10.80 -5.55 -4.49
CA HIS A 47 10.14 -4.25 -4.53
C HIS A 47 10.65 -3.29 -3.45
N ILE A 48 10.85 -2.01 -3.81
CA ILE A 48 11.30 -0.95 -2.91
C ILE A 48 10.33 0.23 -2.94
N ALA A 49 10.26 0.93 -1.81
CA ALA A 49 9.61 2.23 -1.67
C ALA A 49 10.65 3.30 -1.34
N PHE A 50 10.32 4.56 -1.61
CA PHE A 50 11.13 5.71 -1.26
C PHE A 50 10.38 6.60 -0.29
N TYR A 51 11.01 6.93 0.82
CA TYR A 51 10.47 7.84 1.81
C TYR A 51 11.30 9.11 1.93
N GLN A 52 10.65 10.26 1.83
CA GLN A 52 11.24 11.59 2.06
C GLN A 52 10.83 12.08 3.44
N PRO A 53 11.74 12.10 4.44
CA PRO A 53 11.36 12.30 5.83
C PRO A 53 11.01 13.75 6.22
N GLU A 54 11.53 14.76 5.51
CA GLU A 54 11.27 16.18 5.84
C GLU A 54 9.89 16.66 5.40
N GLN A 55 9.36 16.08 4.29
CA GLN A 55 8.05 16.41 3.74
C GLN A 55 7.03 15.32 4.02
N HIS A 56 7.43 14.22 4.64
CA HIS A 56 6.62 13.02 4.86
C HIS A 56 5.99 12.50 3.55
N TRP A 57 6.79 12.35 2.48
CA TRP A 57 6.32 11.78 1.22
C TRP A 57 6.78 10.34 1.07
N LEU A 58 5.83 9.48 0.74
CA LEU A 58 6.07 8.06 0.48
C LEU A 58 5.71 7.71 -0.96
N PHE A 59 6.69 7.26 -1.72
CA PHE A 59 6.52 6.70 -3.07
C PHE A 59 6.62 5.18 -2.96
N CYS A 60 5.48 4.49 -2.92
CA CYS A 60 5.41 3.08 -2.53
C CYS A 60 5.13 2.12 -3.69
N GLY A 61 5.11 2.60 -4.93
CA GLY A 61 4.88 1.76 -6.10
C GLY A 61 3.61 0.94 -5.99
N ASP A 62 3.75 -0.37 -6.15
CA ASP A 62 2.66 -1.35 -6.11
C ASP A 62 2.54 -2.08 -4.76
N THR A 63 2.95 -1.46 -3.65
CA THR A 63 2.82 -2.04 -2.31
C THR A 63 1.57 -1.56 -1.60
N LEU A 64 1.48 -0.26 -1.27
CA LEU A 64 0.34 0.34 -0.60
C LEU A 64 -0.44 1.21 -1.58
N PHE A 65 -1.75 0.95 -1.71
CA PHE A 65 -2.69 1.76 -2.48
C PHE A 65 -3.70 2.46 -1.57
N ALA A 66 -4.30 3.53 -2.06
CA ALA A 66 -5.42 4.16 -1.38
C ALA A 66 -6.55 3.14 -1.16
N ALA A 67 -6.86 2.85 0.13
CA ALA A 67 -7.78 1.84 0.63
C ALA A 67 -7.47 0.39 0.17
N GLY A 68 -6.22 0.07 -0.19
CA GLY A 68 -5.86 -1.25 -0.71
C GLY A 68 -4.36 -1.55 -0.67
N CYS A 69 -3.97 -2.66 -1.27
CA CYS A 69 -2.59 -3.04 -1.50
C CYS A 69 -2.40 -3.76 -2.83
N GLY A 70 -1.16 -3.92 -3.26
CA GLY A 70 -0.78 -4.63 -4.48
C GLY A 70 -1.15 -6.11 -4.46
N ARG A 71 -1.28 -6.69 -5.66
CA ARG A 71 -1.36 -8.14 -5.84
C ARG A 71 -0.01 -8.80 -5.53
N LEU A 72 -0.07 -10.05 -5.14
CA LEU A 72 1.12 -10.87 -4.90
C LEU A 72 1.45 -11.63 -6.18
N PHE A 73 2.49 -11.22 -6.90
CA PHE A 73 2.96 -11.97 -8.08
C PHE A 73 4.07 -12.94 -7.71
N GLU A 74 4.97 -12.56 -6.82
CA GLU A 74 6.14 -13.34 -6.44
C GLU A 74 6.21 -13.60 -4.94
N GLY A 75 5.84 -12.62 -4.13
CA GLY A 75 5.94 -12.70 -2.68
C GLY A 75 4.78 -13.43 -2.03
N THR A 76 4.92 -13.66 -0.72
CA THR A 76 3.91 -14.29 0.12
C THR A 76 3.01 -13.24 0.80
N PRO A 77 1.80 -13.63 1.24
CA PRO A 77 0.94 -12.75 2.04
C PRO A 77 1.65 -12.23 3.30
N GLN A 78 2.47 -13.06 3.93
CA GLN A 78 3.22 -12.67 5.12
C GLN A 78 4.26 -11.58 4.81
N GLN A 79 4.99 -11.69 3.70
CA GLN A 79 5.95 -10.66 3.28
C GLN A 79 5.25 -9.32 3.00
N MET A 80 4.16 -9.33 2.22
CA MET A 80 3.38 -8.13 1.94
C MET A 80 2.81 -7.51 3.23
N HIS A 81 2.28 -8.33 4.14
CA HIS A 81 1.79 -7.84 5.43
C HIS A 81 2.89 -7.15 6.22
N GLN A 82 4.08 -7.75 6.33
CA GLN A 82 5.24 -7.14 6.98
C GLN A 82 5.67 -5.83 6.30
N SER A 83 5.69 -5.79 4.97
CA SER A 83 5.99 -4.59 4.20
C SER A 83 5.00 -3.46 4.50
N LEU A 84 3.70 -3.78 4.52
CA LEU A 84 2.66 -2.81 4.87
C LEU A 84 2.79 -2.32 6.32
N GLN A 85 3.15 -3.18 7.28
CA GLN A 85 3.40 -2.78 8.66
C GLN A 85 4.62 -1.84 8.77
N ARG A 86 5.67 -2.06 7.99
CA ARG A 86 6.82 -1.13 7.92
C ARG A 86 6.39 0.25 7.44
N LEU A 87 5.60 0.31 6.36
CA LEU A 87 5.08 1.58 5.84
C LEU A 87 4.08 2.22 6.82
N ALA A 88 3.26 1.41 7.47
CA ALA A 88 2.31 1.88 8.48
C ALA A 88 2.98 2.41 9.76
N ALA A 89 4.25 2.16 9.99
CA ALA A 89 5.00 2.73 11.11
C ALA A 89 5.49 4.17 10.87
N LEU A 90 5.34 4.71 9.66
CA LEU A 90 5.67 6.09 9.32
C LEU A 90 4.69 7.08 10.00
N PRO A 91 5.00 8.40 10.06
CA PRO A 91 4.12 9.41 10.62
C PRO A 91 2.73 9.45 9.98
N ASP A 92 1.71 9.79 10.75
CA ASP A 92 0.31 9.83 10.31
C ASP A 92 0.03 10.76 9.13
N ASP A 93 0.77 11.87 9.04
CA ASP A 93 0.69 12.87 7.99
C ASP A 93 1.51 12.54 6.74
N THR A 94 2.03 11.30 6.67
CA THR A 94 2.76 10.84 5.48
C THR A 94 1.82 10.77 4.28
N LEU A 95 2.15 11.54 3.22
CA LEU A 95 1.43 11.52 1.95
C LEU A 95 1.88 10.34 1.09
N ILE A 96 0.93 9.57 0.61
CA ILE A 96 1.15 8.30 -0.10
C ILE A 96 0.93 8.49 -1.59
N TYR A 97 2.02 8.35 -2.35
CA TYR A 97 2.04 8.39 -3.81
C TYR A 97 2.26 6.97 -4.34
N CYS A 98 1.18 6.29 -4.67
CA CYS A 98 1.21 4.94 -5.22
C CYS A 98 1.15 4.95 -6.75
N ALA A 99 1.48 3.81 -7.39
CA ALA A 99 1.58 3.69 -8.83
C ALA A 99 0.24 3.80 -9.57
N HIS A 100 -0.89 3.46 -8.93
CA HIS A 100 -2.19 3.35 -9.58
C HIS A 100 -3.33 3.97 -8.76
N VAL A 101 -4.33 4.55 -9.46
CA VAL A 101 -5.54 5.12 -8.86
C VAL A 101 -6.66 4.08 -8.83
N TYR A 102 -6.59 3.16 -7.87
CA TYR A 102 -7.61 2.11 -7.65
C TYR A 102 -8.58 2.43 -6.51
N THR A 103 -8.56 3.65 -5.99
CA THR A 103 -9.23 4.06 -4.74
C THR A 103 -10.69 3.66 -4.69
N LEU A 104 -11.49 3.97 -5.72
CA LEU A 104 -12.94 3.67 -5.71
C LEU A 104 -13.21 2.17 -5.68
N SER A 105 -12.46 1.38 -6.47
CA SER A 105 -12.56 -0.09 -6.47
C SER A 105 -12.14 -0.69 -5.12
N ASN A 106 -11.08 -0.14 -4.52
CA ASN A 106 -10.61 -0.57 -3.21
C ASN A 106 -11.61 -0.24 -2.10
N LEU A 107 -12.21 0.95 -2.14
CA LEU A 107 -13.23 1.35 -1.16
C LEU A 107 -14.52 0.51 -1.26
N ARG A 108 -14.90 0.04 -2.45
CA ARG A 108 -15.99 -0.95 -2.58
C ARG A 108 -15.68 -2.22 -1.81
N PHE A 109 -14.46 -2.72 -1.94
CA PHE A 109 -14.00 -3.87 -1.17
C PHE A 109 -13.94 -3.57 0.34
N ALA A 110 -13.37 -2.43 0.74
CA ALA A 110 -13.30 -2.01 2.14
C ALA A 110 -14.70 -1.97 2.79
N LYS A 111 -15.72 -1.45 2.08
CA LYS A 111 -17.12 -1.48 2.54
C LYS A 111 -17.68 -2.90 2.69
N ALA A 112 -17.25 -3.85 1.86
CA ALA A 112 -17.66 -5.24 2.00
C ALA A 112 -17.00 -5.90 3.23
N VAL A 113 -15.77 -5.51 3.56
CA VAL A 113 -15.04 -6.01 4.73
C VAL A 113 -15.57 -5.40 6.03
N GLU A 114 -15.78 -4.09 6.07
CA GLU A 114 -16.22 -3.35 7.27
C GLU A 114 -17.48 -2.50 6.96
N PRO A 115 -18.67 -3.09 6.78
CA PRO A 115 -19.87 -2.36 6.36
C PRO A 115 -20.36 -1.32 7.38
N ALA A 116 -19.99 -1.45 8.65
CA ALA A 116 -20.33 -0.52 9.72
C ALA A 116 -19.30 0.59 9.93
N ASN A 117 -18.17 0.58 9.21
CA ASN A 117 -17.13 1.61 9.34
C ASN A 117 -17.58 2.90 8.64
N ARG A 118 -17.86 3.93 9.43
CA ARG A 118 -18.34 5.24 8.93
C ARG A 118 -17.31 5.96 8.10
N GLU A 119 -16.03 5.89 8.48
CA GLU A 119 -14.93 6.56 7.76
C GLU A 119 -14.76 5.99 6.35
N ILE A 120 -14.94 4.68 6.18
CA ILE A 120 -14.96 4.05 4.86
C ILE A 120 -16.16 4.54 4.05
N ALA A 121 -17.34 4.64 4.66
CA ALA A 121 -18.53 5.09 3.96
C ALA A 121 -18.43 6.56 3.51
N GLU A 122 -17.92 7.44 4.37
CA GLU A 122 -17.69 8.86 4.09
C GLU A 122 -16.62 9.03 3.00
N ARG A 123 -15.49 8.34 3.12
CA ARG A 123 -14.43 8.36 2.11
C ARG A 123 -14.92 7.85 0.76
N PHE A 124 -15.74 6.80 0.75
CA PHE A 124 -16.33 6.28 -0.49
C PHE A 124 -17.17 7.33 -1.20
N ALA A 125 -18.09 7.98 -0.48
CA ALA A 125 -18.96 9.02 -1.04
C ALA A 125 -18.15 10.21 -1.57
N GLN A 126 -17.12 10.63 -0.83
CA GLN A 126 -16.22 11.70 -1.25
C GLN A 126 -15.46 11.36 -2.54
N VAL A 127 -14.84 10.18 -2.60
CA VAL A 127 -14.08 9.73 -3.78
C VAL A 127 -15.00 9.54 -4.99
N GLU A 128 -16.22 9.05 -4.78
CA GLU A 128 -17.22 8.94 -5.85
C GLU A 128 -17.57 10.31 -6.44
N ALA A 129 -17.80 11.32 -5.58
CA ALA A 129 -18.05 12.70 -6.00
C ALA A 129 -16.86 13.30 -6.76
N TRP A 130 -15.64 13.11 -6.26
CA TRP A 130 -14.42 13.55 -6.94
C TRP A 130 -14.27 12.94 -8.34
N ARG A 131 -14.55 11.64 -8.47
CA ARG A 131 -14.47 10.96 -9.77
C ARG A 131 -15.51 11.47 -10.78
N GLN A 132 -16.72 11.80 -10.31
CA GLN A 132 -17.75 12.43 -11.15
C GLN A 132 -17.33 13.82 -11.66
N GLN A 133 -16.50 14.53 -10.89
CA GLN A 133 -15.95 15.84 -11.24
C GLN A 133 -14.59 15.77 -11.97
N GLY A 134 -14.12 14.58 -12.33
CA GLY A 134 -12.82 14.38 -12.99
C GLY A 134 -11.61 14.61 -12.07
N GLN A 135 -11.82 14.70 -10.76
CA GLN A 135 -10.75 14.88 -9.78
C GLN A 135 -10.08 13.53 -9.45
N ILE A 136 -8.80 13.60 -9.06
CA ILE A 136 -8.02 12.45 -8.60
C ILE A 136 -8.12 12.31 -7.09
N SER A 137 -7.99 11.06 -6.61
CA SER A 137 -8.07 10.70 -5.18
C SER A 137 -6.71 10.44 -4.53
N LEU A 138 -5.64 10.90 -5.14
CA LEU A 138 -4.27 10.80 -4.66
C LEU A 138 -3.63 12.19 -4.58
N PRO A 139 -2.64 12.42 -3.69
CA PRO A 139 -2.18 11.46 -2.70
C PRO A 139 -3.22 11.19 -1.61
N SER A 140 -3.11 10.03 -0.96
CA SER A 140 -3.76 9.71 0.30
C SER A 140 -2.81 10.06 1.45
N ASP A 141 -3.28 10.03 2.70
CA ASP A 141 -2.41 10.12 3.86
C ASP A 141 -2.50 8.85 4.73
N LEU A 142 -1.45 8.61 5.52
CA LEU A 142 -1.33 7.36 6.27
C LEU A 142 -2.38 7.24 7.41
N LYS A 143 -2.79 8.36 8.01
CA LYS A 143 -3.85 8.38 9.01
C LYS A 143 -5.17 7.88 8.42
N LEU A 144 -5.52 8.38 7.22
CA LEU A 144 -6.72 7.96 6.50
C LEU A 144 -6.64 6.48 6.08
N GLU A 145 -5.46 6.03 5.67
CA GLU A 145 -5.25 4.62 5.32
C GLU A 145 -5.42 3.70 6.55
N ARG A 146 -4.88 4.05 7.71
CA ARG A 146 -5.09 3.29 8.95
C ARG A 146 -6.56 3.22 9.35
N ALA A 147 -7.33 4.24 9.05
CA ALA A 147 -8.76 4.30 9.37
C ALA A 147 -9.64 3.50 8.38
N THR A 148 -9.22 3.36 7.12
CA THR A 148 -10.10 2.92 6.04
C THR A 148 -9.56 1.79 5.14
N ASN A 149 -8.28 1.44 5.27
CA ASN A 149 -7.66 0.41 4.45
C ASN A 149 -7.69 -0.96 5.17
N PRO A 150 -8.48 -1.93 4.73
CA PRO A 150 -8.63 -3.22 5.42
C PRO A 150 -7.31 -3.99 5.55
N PHE A 151 -6.35 -3.76 4.65
CA PHE A 151 -5.05 -4.43 4.69
C PHE A 151 -4.10 -3.88 5.77
N LEU A 152 -4.31 -2.64 6.23
CA LEU A 152 -3.65 -2.08 7.41
C LEU A 152 -4.42 -2.37 8.71
N ARG A 153 -5.65 -2.86 8.60
CA ARG A 153 -6.60 -3.10 9.68
C ARG A 153 -6.79 -4.58 9.99
N ALA A 154 -5.90 -5.45 9.54
CA ALA A 154 -5.99 -6.90 9.79
C ALA A 154 -5.99 -7.27 11.29
N ALA A 155 -5.49 -6.38 12.16
CA ALA A 155 -5.51 -6.51 13.61
C ALA A 155 -6.86 -6.16 14.25
N GLU A 156 -7.72 -5.40 13.56
CA GLU A 156 -8.98 -4.90 14.09
C GLU A 156 -10.01 -6.02 14.28
N THR A 157 -10.76 -5.94 15.37
CA THR A 157 -11.77 -6.96 15.73
C THR A 157 -12.82 -7.11 14.63
N SER A 158 -13.31 -6.01 14.08
CA SER A 158 -14.31 -6.00 12.99
C SER A 158 -13.84 -6.76 11.75
N VAL A 159 -12.58 -6.58 11.38
CA VAL A 159 -11.96 -7.26 10.23
C VAL A 159 -11.75 -8.75 10.53
N LYS A 160 -11.24 -9.08 11.73
CA LYS A 160 -11.05 -10.48 12.17
C LYS A 160 -12.36 -11.26 12.20
N GLU A 161 -13.42 -10.67 12.75
CA GLU A 161 -14.74 -11.29 12.83
C GLU A 161 -15.35 -11.50 11.44
N MET A 162 -15.24 -10.50 10.56
CA MET A 162 -15.71 -10.63 9.18
C MET A 162 -15.00 -11.76 8.45
N ILE A 163 -13.68 -11.84 8.56
CA ILE A 163 -12.90 -12.90 7.92
C ILE A 163 -13.19 -14.27 8.54
N ALA A 164 -13.27 -14.36 9.87
CA ALA A 164 -13.62 -15.60 10.55
C ALA A 164 -15.00 -16.12 10.13
N SER A 165 -15.99 -15.23 10.04
CA SER A 165 -17.35 -15.56 9.57
C SER A 165 -17.33 -16.06 8.11
N ARG A 166 -16.56 -15.40 7.25
CA ARG A 166 -16.44 -15.77 5.84
C ARG A 166 -15.73 -17.12 5.61
N GLU A 167 -14.67 -17.36 6.36
CA GLU A 167 -13.86 -18.59 6.27
C GLU A 167 -14.44 -19.76 7.08
N GLY A 168 -15.49 -19.52 7.89
CA GLY A 168 -16.10 -20.52 8.76
C GLY A 168 -15.21 -21.02 9.90
N ARG A 169 -14.13 -20.30 10.24
CA ARG A 169 -13.18 -20.63 11.31
C ARG A 169 -12.52 -19.38 11.89
N ALA A 170 -12.06 -19.50 13.13
CA ALA A 170 -11.22 -18.46 13.72
C ALA A 170 -9.87 -18.35 13.00
N MET A 171 -9.34 -17.13 12.91
CA MET A 171 -8.00 -16.85 12.40
C MET A 171 -7.00 -16.89 13.54
N ALA A 172 -5.88 -17.60 13.37
CA ALA A 172 -4.86 -17.76 14.40
C ALA A 172 -3.94 -16.54 14.53
N SER A 173 -3.81 -15.73 13.46
CA SER A 173 -2.91 -14.58 13.43
C SER A 173 -3.40 -13.48 12.49
N GLU A 174 -2.83 -12.27 12.64
CA GLU A 174 -3.06 -11.16 11.71
C GLU A 174 -2.60 -11.49 10.28
N GLY A 175 -1.51 -12.23 10.15
CA GLY A 175 -1.03 -12.70 8.86
C GLY A 175 -2.03 -13.63 8.15
N GLU A 176 -2.76 -14.48 8.87
CA GLU A 176 -3.84 -15.29 8.30
C GLU A 176 -5.04 -14.42 7.89
N VAL A 177 -5.41 -13.42 8.69
CA VAL A 177 -6.44 -12.45 8.34
C VAL A 177 -6.07 -11.71 7.05
N PHE A 178 -4.83 -11.22 6.98
CA PHE A 178 -4.31 -10.56 5.78
C PHE A 178 -4.35 -11.46 4.54
N ALA A 179 -3.89 -12.71 4.68
CA ALA A 179 -3.89 -13.67 3.58
C ALA A 179 -5.32 -13.93 3.06
N ALA A 180 -6.29 -14.10 3.96
CA ALA A 180 -7.68 -14.29 3.61
C ALA A 180 -8.29 -13.03 2.95
N LEU A 181 -7.97 -11.82 3.46
CA LEU A 181 -8.34 -10.55 2.83
C LEU A 181 -7.82 -10.45 1.40
N ARG A 182 -6.54 -10.78 1.18
CA ARG A 182 -5.94 -10.71 -0.15
C ARG A 182 -6.57 -11.72 -1.11
N ALA A 183 -6.75 -12.96 -0.67
CA ALA A 183 -7.44 -13.99 -1.44
C ALA A 183 -8.90 -13.61 -1.74
N TRP A 184 -9.60 -12.95 -0.83
CA TRP A 184 -10.94 -12.43 -1.10
C TRP A 184 -10.92 -11.31 -2.12
N LYS A 185 -10.03 -10.33 -1.97
CA LYS A 185 -9.90 -9.21 -2.91
C LYS A 185 -9.56 -9.66 -4.33
N ASP A 186 -8.81 -10.74 -4.50
CA ASP A 186 -8.42 -11.27 -5.82
C ASP A 186 -9.62 -11.88 -6.59
N ARG A 187 -10.69 -12.20 -5.87
CA ARG A 187 -11.94 -12.78 -6.42
C ARG A 187 -13.14 -11.80 -6.38
N PHE A 188 -12.93 -10.59 -5.85
CA PHE A 188 -13.93 -9.53 -5.69
C PHE A 188 -14.03 -8.67 -6.97
#